data_666ec4ce7296b16dcc4ccc50d0a2abc9
#
_entry.id   666ec4ce7296b16dcc4ccc50d0a2abc9
#
_cell.length_a   1.000
_cell.length_b   1.000
_cell.length_c   1.000
_cell.angle_alpha   90.00
_cell.angle_beta   90.00
_cell.angle_gamma   90.00
#
_symmetry.space_group_name_H-M   'P 1'
#
loop_
_entity.id
_entity.type
_entity.pdbx_description
1 polymer ?
#
loop_
_entity_poly.entity_id
_entity_poly.type
_entity_poly.pdbx_seq_one_letter_code
_entity_poly.pdbx_strand_id
1 'polypeptide(L)'
;MALIEIKNVKKQYTSGDDTVEALRGVDISIEAGEFITIMGQSGSGKSTLLSVLGGMNHPTTGEVEMAGVKLYQLPGEKLADFRAQNLGFVFQSFHLISYLTAIENVMLPLAIVKMSTPEKKTAARQALERVGLGNKLDRLPNQLSGGEQERVAIARAIVNNPQILLADEPTGNLDSRTSEEVMALFRELNDAGQTVVMVTHNPENGTYSDRTINLKDGMVV
;
A
#
# COMPACT_ATOMS: atom_id res chain seq x y z
N MET A 1 -19.06 5.88 8.27
CA MET A 1 -19.27 5.88 6.80
C MET A 1 -18.03 5.26 6.21
N ALA A 2 -18.17 4.17 5.47
CA ALA A 2 -17.00 3.45 4.97
C ALA A 2 -16.11 4.38 4.11
N LEU A 3 -14.80 4.29 4.33
CA LEU A 3 -13.81 4.97 3.51
C LEU A 3 -13.57 4.23 2.19
N ILE A 4 -13.65 2.89 2.23
CA ILE A 4 -13.52 2.02 1.06
C ILE A 4 -14.72 1.09 1.00
N GLU A 5 -15.38 1.05 -0.15
CA GLU A 5 -16.42 0.05 -0.46
C GLU A 5 -16.08 -0.70 -1.73
N ILE A 6 -16.09 -2.01 -1.65
CA ILE A 6 -15.89 -2.95 -2.75
C ILE A 6 -17.19 -3.75 -2.89
N LYS A 7 -17.83 -3.71 -4.07
CA LYS A 7 -19.12 -4.37 -4.33
C LYS A 7 -19.00 -5.32 -5.51
N ASN A 8 -19.14 -6.61 -5.25
CA ASN A 8 -19.16 -7.71 -6.22
C ASN A 8 -18.01 -7.61 -7.25
N VAL A 9 -16.81 -7.29 -6.75
CA VAL A 9 -15.64 -7.10 -7.61
C VAL A 9 -15.13 -8.44 -8.13
N LYS A 10 -15.07 -8.56 -9.48
CA LYS A 10 -14.49 -9.70 -10.19
C LYS A 10 -13.30 -9.22 -11.02
N LYS A 11 -12.29 -10.08 -11.13
CA LYS A 11 -11.17 -9.85 -12.02
C LYS A 11 -10.80 -11.13 -12.75
N GLN A 12 -10.82 -11.05 -14.08
CA GLN A 12 -10.38 -12.11 -14.96
C GLN A 12 -9.16 -11.65 -15.75
N TYR A 13 -8.24 -12.56 -15.97
CA TYR A 13 -7.11 -12.41 -16.88
C TYR A 13 -7.24 -13.44 -17.99
N THR A 14 -7.16 -12.99 -19.24
CA THR A 14 -7.21 -13.85 -20.42
C THR A 14 -5.83 -13.87 -21.08
N SER A 15 -5.31 -15.07 -21.35
CA SER A 15 -4.06 -15.28 -22.09
C SER A 15 -4.29 -16.39 -23.13
N GLY A 16 -4.42 -16.00 -24.40
CA GLY A 16 -4.87 -16.91 -25.45
C GLY A 16 -6.28 -17.45 -25.16
N ASP A 17 -6.43 -18.76 -25.14
CA ASP A 17 -7.71 -19.44 -24.86
C ASP A 17 -7.96 -19.68 -23.35
N ASP A 18 -6.96 -19.42 -22.51
CA ASP A 18 -7.06 -19.61 -21.06
C ASP A 18 -7.60 -18.35 -20.37
N THR A 19 -8.57 -18.55 -19.47
CA THR A 19 -9.10 -17.49 -18.61
C THR A 19 -8.96 -17.87 -17.14
N VAL A 20 -8.29 -17.04 -16.37
CA VAL A 20 -8.11 -17.20 -14.92
C VAL A 20 -8.95 -16.16 -14.19
N GLU A 21 -9.87 -16.61 -13.35
CA GLU A 21 -10.64 -15.74 -12.45
C GLU A 21 -9.84 -15.51 -11.16
N ALA A 22 -9.17 -14.38 -11.07
CA ALA A 22 -8.39 -14.01 -9.89
C ALA A 22 -9.24 -13.48 -8.74
N LEU A 23 -10.39 -12.82 -9.05
CA LEU A 23 -11.40 -12.39 -8.08
C LEU A 23 -12.79 -12.79 -8.58
N ARG A 24 -13.62 -13.35 -7.68
CA ARG A 24 -14.89 -14.01 -8.03
C ARG A 24 -16.11 -13.40 -7.34
N GLY A 25 -16.12 -12.09 -7.15
CA GLY A 25 -17.20 -11.37 -6.47
C GLY A 25 -16.84 -11.08 -5.02
N VAL A 26 -15.90 -10.16 -4.85
CA VAL A 26 -15.42 -9.71 -3.54
C VAL A 26 -16.28 -8.54 -3.07
N ASP A 27 -16.78 -8.63 -1.84
CA ASP A 27 -17.48 -7.57 -1.12
C ASP A 27 -16.74 -7.27 0.18
N ILE A 28 -16.26 -6.02 0.33
CA ILE A 28 -15.52 -5.58 1.52
C ILE A 28 -15.88 -4.10 1.77
N SER A 29 -16.08 -3.78 3.05
CA SER A 29 -16.23 -2.40 3.55
C SER A 29 -15.16 -2.13 4.59
N ILE A 30 -14.47 -0.97 4.50
CA ILE A 30 -13.39 -0.56 5.41
C ILE A 30 -13.68 0.85 5.89
N GLU A 31 -13.65 1.04 7.21
CA GLU A 31 -13.87 2.34 7.84
C GLU A 31 -12.57 3.17 7.85
N ALA A 32 -12.71 4.50 7.97
CA ALA A 32 -11.55 5.39 8.12
C ALA A 32 -10.80 5.09 9.43
N GLY A 33 -9.49 5.02 9.37
CA GLY A 33 -8.63 4.68 10.50
C GLY A 33 -8.57 3.20 10.85
N GLU A 34 -9.25 2.32 10.10
CA GLU A 34 -9.18 0.87 10.30
C GLU A 34 -7.85 0.32 9.75
N PHE A 35 -7.22 -0.59 10.47
CA PHE A 35 -6.14 -1.42 9.97
C PHE A 35 -6.69 -2.81 9.66
N ILE A 36 -6.76 -3.17 8.38
CA ILE A 36 -7.16 -4.51 7.98
C ILE A 36 -6.01 -5.29 7.37
N THR A 37 -6.01 -6.59 7.63
CA THR A 37 -5.12 -7.55 6.97
C THR A 37 -5.94 -8.51 6.10
N ILE A 38 -5.60 -8.61 4.81
CA ILE A 38 -6.18 -9.57 3.88
C ILE A 38 -5.21 -10.75 3.79
N MET A 39 -5.64 -11.90 4.27
CA MET A 39 -4.84 -13.11 4.34
C MET A 39 -5.28 -14.14 3.32
N GLY A 40 -4.35 -14.99 2.90
CA GLY A 40 -4.64 -16.12 2.02
C GLY A 40 -3.36 -16.74 1.46
N GLN A 41 -3.46 -17.94 0.93
CA GLN A 41 -2.34 -18.64 0.30
C GLN A 41 -1.86 -17.90 -0.96
N SER A 42 -0.67 -18.28 -1.46
CA SER A 42 -0.21 -17.82 -2.78
C SER A 42 -1.25 -18.18 -3.85
N GLY A 43 -1.53 -17.23 -4.77
CA GLY A 43 -2.54 -17.42 -5.81
C GLY A 43 -3.99 -17.17 -5.37
N SER A 44 -4.29 -16.84 -4.10
CA SER A 44 -5.66 -16.60 -3.66
C SER A 44 -6.30 -15.30 -4.18
N GLY A 45 -5.53 -14.42 -4.86
CA GLY A 45 -6.01 -13.15 -5.41
C GLY A 45 -5.66 -11.90 -4.62
N LYS A 46 -4.87 -11.98 -3.54
CA LYS A 46 -4.53 -10.85 -2.65
C LYS A 46 -3.90 -9.65 -3.37
N SER A 47 -2.80 -9.87 -4.09
CA SER A 47 -2.11 -8.79 -4.82
C SER A 47 -2.97 -8.25 -5.98
N THR A 48 -3.83 -9.10 -6.57
CA THR A 48 -4.84 -8.64 -7.54
C THR A 48 -5.84 -7.71 -6.88
N LEU A 49 -6.37 -8.08 -5.70
CA LEU A 49 -7.30 -7.24 -4.97
C LEU A 49 -6.63 -5.92 -4.56
N LEU A 50 -5.40 -5.97 -4.04
CA LEU A 50 -4.64 -4.77 -3.68
C LEU A 50 -4.39 -3.86 -4.90
N SER A 51 -4.07 -4.43 -6.07
CA SER A 51 -3.87 -3.67 -7.32
C SER A 51 -5.17 -3.04 -7.83
N VAL A 52 -6.31 -3.70 -7.61
CA VAL A 52 -7.63 -3.14 -7.90
C VAL A 52 -7.93 -2.00 -6.91
N LEU A 53 -7.72 -2.18 -5.62
CA LEU A 53 -7.85 -1.10 -4.63
C LEU A 53 -6.93 0.08 -4.96
N GLY A 54 -5.72 -0.22 -5.40
CA GLY A 54 -4.74 0.78 -5.80
C GLY A 54 -5.06 1.56 -7.07
N GLY A 55 -6.16 1.26 -7.77
CA GLY A 55 -6.47 1.89 -9.06
C GLY A 55 -5.45 1.59 -10.16
N MET A 56 -4.64 0.53 -9.97
CA MET A 56 -3.61 0.11 -10.94
C MET A 56 -4.17 -0.89 -11.96
N ASN A 57 -5.22 -1.60 -11.58
CA ASN A 57 -5.80 -2.66 -12.40
C ASN A 57 -7.33 -2.61 -12.35
N HIS A 58 -7.96 -2.37 -13.49
CA HIS A 58 -9.43 -2.29 -13.57
C HIS A 58 -10.07 -3.64 -13.23
N PRO A 59 -11.13 -3.68 -12.42
CA PRO A 59 -11.94 -4.88 -12.26
C PRO A 59 -12.58 -5.25 -13.60
N THR A 60 -12.90 -6.52 -13.81
CA THR A 60 -13.70 -6.97 -14.97
C THR A 60 -15.15 -6.58 -14.77
N THR A 61 -15.67 -6.72 -13.55
CA THR A 61 -17.00 -6.25 -13.14
C THR A 61 -16.98 -5.85 -11.65
N GLY A 62 -18.05 -5.20 -11.21
CA GLY A 62 -18.19 -4.72 -9.85
C GLY A 62 -17.75 -3.26 -9.68
N GLU A 63 -17.87 -2.74 -8.48
CA GLU A 63 -17.58 -1.33 -8.17
C GLU A 63 -16.57 -1.22 -7.01
N VAL A 64 -15.70 -0.22 -7.11
CA VAL A 64 -14.81 0.21 -6.02
C VAL A 64 -15.05 1.68 -5.79
N GLU A 65 -15.46 2.02 -4.58
CA GLU A 65 -15.63 3.39 -4.13
C GLU A 65 -14.65 3.68 -2.98
N MET A 66 -13.94 4.81 -3.06
CA MET A 66 -13.01 5.27 -2.03
C MET A 66 -13.22 6.76 -1.77
N ALA A 67 -13.34 7.12 -0.51
CA ALA A 67 -13.59 8.50 -0.09
C ALA A 67 -14.77 9.14 -0.84
N GLY A 68 -15.83 8.38 -1.12
CA GLY A 68 -17.02 8.81 -1.86
C GLY A 68 -16.81 8.90 -3.38
N VAL A 69 -15.68 8.43 -3.92
CA VAL A 69 -15.36 8.47 -5.35
C VAL A 69 -15.38 7.07 -5.95
N LYS A 70 -16.19 6.85 -6.98
CA LYS A 70 -16.19 5.61 -7.77
C LYS A 70 -14.97 5.59 -8.69
N LEU A 71 -13.91 4.87 -8.28
CA LEU A 71 -12.58 4.95 -8.87
C LEU A 71 -12.59 4.71 -10.39
N TYR A 72 -13.26 3.68 -10.84
CA TYR A 72 -13.21 3.23 -12.23
C TYR A 72 -14.19 3.93 -13.17
N GLN A 73 -14.93 4.92 -12.64
CA GLN A 73 -15.68 5.87 -13.44
C GLN A 73 -14.86 7.14 -13.74
N LEU A 74 -13.69 7.31 -13.11
CA LEU A 74 -12.79 8.42 -13.38
C LEU A 74 -12.05 8.22 -14.71
N PRO A 75 -11.83 9.30 -15.50
CA PRO A 75 -10.87 9.29 -16.60
C PRO A 75 -9.46 8.93 -16.08
N GLY A 76 -8.63 8.33 -16.94
CA GLY A 76 -7.30 7.82 -16.54
C GLY A 76 -6.42 8.84 -15.83
N GLU A 77 -6.39 10.11 -16.29
CA GLU A 77 -5.65 11.19 -15.62
C GLU A 77 -6.19 11.48 -14.22
N LYS A 78 -7.51 11.54 -14.06
CA LYS A 78 -8.16 11.76 -12.76
C LYS A 78 -7.95 10.61 -11.79
N LEU A 79 -7.90 9.38 -12.30
CA LEU A 79 -7.57 8.21 -11.51
C LEU A 79 -6.11 8.26 -11.05
N ALA A 80 -5.18 8.74 -11.89
CA ALA A 80 -3.79 8.96 -11.52
C ALA A 80 -3.64 10.06 -10.46
N ASP A 81 -4.36 11.18 -10.61
CA ASP A 81 -4.41 12.26 -9.61
C ASP A 81 -4.95 11.75 -8.27
N PHE A 82 -6.04 10.95 -8.30
CA PHE A 82 -6.62 10.36 -7.10
C PHE A 82 -5.61 9.46 -6.37
N ARG A 83 -4.93 8.57 -7.10
CA ARG A 83 -3.88 7.72 -6.50
C ARG A 83 -2.81 8.54 -5.82
N ALA A 84 -2.28 9.54 -6.51
CA ALA A 84 -1.19 10.35 -6.01
C ALA A 84 -1.54 11.17 -4.76
N GLN A 85 -2.82 11.54 -4.60
CA GLN A 85 -3.29 12.36 -3.49
C GLN A 85 -3.78 11.53 -2.30
N ASN A 86 -4.34 10.35 -2.55
CA ASN A 86 -5.09 9.59 -1.53
C ASN A 86 -4.45 8.27 -1.14
N LEU A 87 -3.54 7.72 -1.96
CA LEU A 87 -2.98 6.39 -1.76
C LEU A 87 -1.47 6.43 -1.55
N GLY A 88 -0.99 5.70 -0.54
CA GLY A 88 0.40 5.33 -0.36
C GLY A 88 0.60 3.85 -0.65
N PHE A 89 1.73 3.49 -1.26
CA PHE A 89 2.04 2.10 -1.61
C PHE A 89 3.34 1.64 -0.98
N VAL A 90 3.30 0.48 -0.34
CA VAL A 90 4.44 -0.27 0.17
C VAL A 90 4.44 -1.64 -0.49
N PHE A 91 5.57 -2.05 -1.08
CA PHE A 91 5.69 -3.29 -1.86
C PHE A 91 6.75 -4.21 -1.26
N GLN A 92 6.57 -5.50 -1.35
CA GLN A 92 7.48 -6.53 -0.83
C GLN A 92 8.95 -6.34 -1.25
N SER A 93 9.22 -5.84 -2.44
CA SER A 93 10.58 -5.63 -2.96
C SER A 93 11.09 -4.19 -2.78
N PHE A 94 10.53 -3.41 -1.84
CA PHE A 94 10.83 -2.02 -1.53
C PHE A 94 10.66 -1.06 -2.73
N HIS A 95 11.03 -1.46 -3.93
CA HIS A 95 11.03 -0.68 -5.17
C HIS A 95 11.71 0.69 -5.00
N LEU A 96 12.85 0.71 -4.31
CA LEU A 96 13.69 1.89 -4.22
C LEU A 96 14.54 2.02 -5.49
N ILE A 97 14.71 3.27 -5.94
CA ILE A 97 15.61 3.57 -7.05
C ILE A 97 17.04 3.55 -6.51
N SER A 98 17.86 2.62 -6.97
CA SER A 98 19.14 2.25 -6.38
C SER A 98 20.22 3.35 -6.43
N TYR A 99 20.11 4.29 -7.37
CA TYR A 99 21.03 5.43 -7.53
C TYR A 99 20.54 6.73 -6.89
N LEU A 100 19.38 6.72 -6.25
CA LEU A 100 18.84 7.81 -5.45
C LEU A 100 19.06 7.53 -3.96
N THR A 101 19.38 8.56 -3.21
CA THR A 101 19.47 8.53 -1.75
C THR A 101 18.11 8.26 -1.11
N ALA A 102 18.09 7.96 0.20
CA ALA A 102 16.84 7.75 0.95
C ALA A 102 15.89 8.95 0.82
N ILE A 103 16.41 10.17 1.01
CA ILE A 103 15.58 11.38 0.91
C ILE A 103 15.07 11.60 -0.53
N GLU A 104 15.87 11.34 -1.54
CA GLU A 104 15.47 11.48 -2.94
C GLU A 104 14.40 10.44 -3.32
N ASN A 105 14.52 9.19 -2.85
CA ASN A 105 13.47 8.18 -3.01
C ASN A 105 12.14 8.63 -2.40
N VAL A 106 12.19 9.22 -1.19
CA VAL A 106 10.99 9.71 -0.50
C VAL A 106 10.42 10.95 -1.19
N MET A 107 11.23 11.75 -1.88
CA MET A 107 10.76 12.92 -2.64
C MET A 107 10.02 12.57 -3.93
N LEU A 108 10.11 11.34 -4.46
CA LEU A 108 9.52 10.96 -5.75
C LEU A 108 8.02 11.26 -5.85
N PRO A 109 7.15 10.89 -4.88
CA PRO A 109 5.73 11.20 -4.95
C PRO A 109 5.44 12.70 -4.94
N LEU A 110 6.35 13.51 -4.40
CA LEU A 110 6.20 14.98 -4.36
C LEU A 110 6.50 15.64 -5.72
N ALA A 111 6.96 14.89 -6.73
CA ALA A 111 7.31 15.47 -8.04
C ALA A 111 6.15 16.24 -8.69
N ILE A 112 4.92 15.71 -8.53
CA ILE A 112 3.69 16.28 -9.11
C ILE A 112 2.99 17.29 -8.19
N VAL A 113 3.47 17.46 -6.95
CA VAL A 113 2.90 18.40 -5.98
C VAL A 113 3.45 19.80 -6.21
N LYS A 114 2.59 20.81 -6.15
CA LYS A 114 2.99 22.24 -6.26
C LYS A 114 3.67 22.70 -4.97
N MET A 115 4.93 22.31 -4.81
CA MET A 115 5.81 22.70 -3.69
C MET A 115 7.18 23.07 -4.25
N SER A 116 7.86 24.00 -3.59
CA SER A 116 9.27 24.31 -3.90
C SER A 116 10.18 23.15 -3.50
N THR A 117 11.37 23.06 -4.12
CA THR A 117 12.35 22.01 -3.80
C THR A 117 12.73 21.98 -2.30
N PRO A 118 12.96 23.11 -1.61
CA PRO A 118 13.19 23.11 -0.17
C PRO A 118 12.02 22.55 0.65
N GLU A 119 10.76 22.88 0.29
CA GLU A 119 9.58 22.33 0.96
C GLU A 119 9.47 20.83 0.78
N LYS A 120 9.67 20.32 -0.44
CA LYS A 120 9.72 18.87 -0.73
C LYS A 120 10.78 18.16 0.09
N LYS A 121 11.97 18.75 0.20
CA LYS A 121 13.06 18.20 1.00
C LYS A 121 12.73 18.17 2.49
N THR A 122 12.06 19.20 3.00
CA THR A 122 11.60 19.27 4.40
C THR A 122 10.55 18.18 4.66
N ALA A 123 9.54 18.02 3.81
CA ALA A 123 8.52 16.99 3.94
C ALA A 123 9.12 15.58 3.90
N ALA A 124 10.05 15.32 2.97
CA ALA A 124 10.73 14.03 2.87
C ALA A 124 11.59 13.73 4.11
N ARG A 125 12.30 14.74 4.66
CA ARG A 125 13.04 14.61 5.93
C ARG A 125 12.11 14.23 7.07
N GLN A 126 10.99 14.94 7.24
CA GLN A 126 10.01 14.64 8.28
C GLN A 126 9.43 13.23 8.15
N ALA A 127 9.15 12.78 6.92
CA ALA A 127 8.70 11.41 6.70
C ALA A 127 9.76 10.37 7.09
N LEU A 128 11.04 10.61 6.80
CA LEU A 128 12.15 9.75 7.22
C LEU A 128 12.36 9.77 8.75
N GLU A 129 12.19 10.91 9.39
CA GLU A 129 12.25 11.03 10.85
C GLU A 129 11.13 10.21 11.52
N ARG A 130 9.90 10.24 10.98
CA ARG A 130 8.76 9.45 11.47
C ARG A 130 9.02 7.94 11.45
N VAL A 131 9.83 7.45 10.52
CA VAL A 131 10.20 6.03 10.43
C VAL A 131 11.57 5.72 11.06
N GLY A 132 12.13 6.65 11.85
CA GLY A 132 13.39 6.46 12.58
C GLY A 132 14.67 6.54 11.74
N LEU A 133 14.61 7.18 10.54
CA LEU A 133 15.74 7.28 9.61
C LEU A 133 16.26 8.72 9.40
N GLY A 134 16.01 9.62 10.35
CA GLY A 134 16.45 11.02 10.25
C GLY A 134 17.96 11.22 10.14
N ASN A 135 18.77 10.25 10.56
CA ASN A 135 20.24 10.25 10.44
C ASN A 135 20.78 9.53 9.20
N LYS A 136 19.93 9.05 8.29
CA LYS A 136 20.29 8.25 7.09
C LYS A 136 19.81 8.84 5.77
N LEU A 137 19.52 10.14 5.74
CA LEU A 137 18.91 10.84 4.59
C LEU A 137 19.69 10.66 3.29
N ASP A 138 21.01 10.75 3.37
CA ASP A 138 21.90 10.74 2.20
C ASP A 138 22.45 9.33 1.86
N ARG A 139 21.93 8.27 2.50
CA ARG A 139 22.33 6.88 2.22
C ARG A 139 21.67 6.38 0.95
N LEU A 140 22.42 5.66 0.13
CA LEU A 140 21.90 4.89 -1.00
C LEU A 140 21.26 3.59 -0.52
N PRO A 141 20.31 2.98 -1.25
CA PRO A 141 19.67 1.73 -0.86
C PRO A 141 20.64 0.60 -0.50
N ASN A 142 21.75 0.45 -1.24
CA ASN A 142 22.77 -0.56 -0.96
C ASN A 142 23.58 -0.31 0.33
N GLN A 143 23.41 0.83 0.97
CA GLN A 143 24.04 1.21 2.26
C GLN A 143 23.06 1.06 3.43
N LEU A 144 21.85 0.54 3.17
CA LEU A 144 20.78 0.35 4.13
C LEU A 144 20.51 -1.15 4.31
N SER A 145 20.20 -1.57 5.53
CA SER A 145 19.66 -2.92 5.78
C SER A 145 18.30 -3.11 5.13
N GLY A 146 17.81 -4.35 4.99
CA GLY A 146 16.49 -4.64 4.44
C GLY A 146 15.37 -3.91 5.17
N GLY A 147 15.37 -3.93 6.50
CA GLY A 147 14.38 -3.20 7.30
C GLY A 147 14.47 -1.68 7.19
N GLU A 148 15.68 -1.13 6.96
CA GLU A 148 15.85 0.29 6.68
C GLU A 148 15.33 0.66 5.30
N GLN A 149 15.54 -0.19 4.30
CA GLN A 149 14.99 -0.02 2.96
C GLN A 149 13.45 -0.04 3.00
N GLU A 150 12.86 -0.96 3.77
CA GLU A 150 11.41 -1.01 3.98
C GLU A 150 10.91 0.26 4.66
N ARG A 151 11.58 0.76 5.70
CA ARG A 151 11.24 2.02 6.34
C ARG A 151 11.34 3.23 5.37
N VAL A 152 12.32 3.24 4.45
CA VAL A 152 12.35 4.25 3.36
C VAL A 152 11.15 4.10 2.44
N ALA A 153 10.73 2.87 2.07
CA ALA A 153 9.56 2.64 1.26
C ALA A 153 8.26 3.10 1.97
N ILE A 154 8.15 2.85 3.28
CA ILE A 154 7.04 3.37 4.10
C ILE A 154 7.06 4.90 4.15
N ALA A 155 8.22 5.54 4.40
CA ALA A 155 8.36 7.00 4.40
C ALA A 155 7.93 7.59 3.05
N ARG A 156 8.33 6.98 1.94
CA ARG A 156 7.89 7.36 0.58
C ARG A 156 6.38 7.24 0.42
N ALA A 157 5.78 6.20 0.96
CA ALA A 157 4.35 5.96 0.87
C ALA A 157 3.52 7.01 1.64
N ILE A 158 4.04 7.52 2.78
CA ILE A 158 3.31 8.45 3.66
C ILE A 158 3.64 9.93 3.44
N VAL A 159 4.61 10.28 2.58
CA VAL A 159 5.13 11.65 2.43
C VAL A 159 4.08 12.66 1.97
N ASN A 160 3.08 12.22 1.21
CA ASN A 160 1.94 13.02 0.73
C ASN A 160 0.75 13.04 1.72
N ASN A 161 0.90 12.46 2.93
CA ASN A 161 -0.20 12.26 3.87
C ASN A 161 -1.44 11.61 3.22
N PRO A 162 -1.30 10.44 2.56
CA PRO A 162 -2.42 9.77 1.91
C PRO A 162 -3.48 9.36 2.93
N GLN A 163 -4.73 9.23 2.51
CA GLN A 163 -5.80 8.71 3.39
C GLN A 163 -5.67 7.21 3.64
N ILE A 164 -5.12 6.49 2.68
CA ILE A 164 -5.06 5.03 2.68
C ILE A 164 -3.63 4.58 2.36
N LEU A 165 -3.10 3.67 3.18
CA LEU A 165 -1.82 3.01 2.96
C LEU A 165 -2.09 1.55 2.54
N LEU A 166 -1.65 1.20 1.33
CA LEU A 166 -1.76 -0.14 0.76
C LEU A 166 -0.40 -0.83 0.86
N ALA A 167 -0.33 -2.01 1.49
CA ALA A 167 0.90 -2.75 1.71
C ALA A 167 0.80 -4.18 1.15
N ASP A 168 1.72 -4.53 0.24
CA ASP A 168 1.81 -5.86 -0.36
C ASP A 168 3.00 -6.63 0.22
N GLU A 169 2.72 -7.58 1.14
CA GLU A 169 3.71 -8.44 1.79
C GLU A 169 4.92 -7.65 2.37
N PRO A 170 4.73 -6.57 3.18
CA PRO A 170 5.79 -5.63 3.54
C PRO A 170 6.92 -6.24 4.39
N THR A 171 6.69 -7.42 4.97
CA THR A 171 7.70 -8.13 5.77
C THR A 171 8.25 -9.38 5.09
N GLY A 172 7.81 -9.67 3.85
CA GLY A 172 8.10 -10.94 3.17
C GLY A 172 9.59 -11.19 2.87
N ASN A 173 10.43 -10.15 2.88
CA ASN A 173 11.88 -10.24 2.65
C ASN A 173 12.71 -9.89 3.89
N LEU A 174 12.10 -9.87 5.09
CA LEU A 174 12.74 -9.47 6.34
C LEU A 174 12.87 -10.67 7.30
N ASP A 175 13.88 -10.60 8.17
CA ASP A 175 13.95 -11.50 9.32
C ASP A 175 12.86 -11.21 10.35
N SER A 176 12.58 -12.15 11.26
CA SER A 176 11.48 -12.05 12.21
C SER A 176 11.54 -10.80 13.07
N ARG A 177 12.72 -10.45 13.61
CA ARG A 177 12.88 -9.27 14.48
C ARG A 177 12.61 -7.98 13.70
N THR A 178 13.16 -7.87 12.50
CA THR A 178 12.96 -6.71 11.63
C THR A 178 11.50 -6.61 11.20
N SER A 179 10.85 -7.75 10.97
CA SER A 179 9.40 -7.82 10.66
C SER A 179 8.55 -7.25 11.78
N GLU A 180 8.83 -7.62 13.05
CA GLU A 180 8.15 -7.07 14.22
C GLU A 180 8.30 -5.55 14.32
N GLU A 181 9.52 -5.02 14.09
CA GLU A 181 9.79 -3.57 14.10
C GLU A 181 9.01 -2.84 13.00
N VAL A 182 8.90 -3.41 11.80
CA VAL A 182 8.14 -2.85 10.68
C VAL A 182 6.63 -2.93 10.96
N MET A 183 6.14 -4.03 11.51
CA MET A 183 4.73 -4.17 11.86
C MET A 183 4.32 -3.22 12.99
N ALA A 184 5.18 -3.02 13.99
CA ALA A 184 4.97 -2.01 15.03
C ALA A 184 4.84 -0.60 14.42
N LEU A 185 5.68 -0.27 13.43
CA LEU A 185 5.58 1.01 12.72
C LEU A 185 4.24 1.16 11.97
N PHE A 186 3.74 0.12 11.30
CA PHE A 186 2.40 0.17 10.69
C PHE A 186 1.31 0.40 11.74
N ARG A 187 1.42 -0.23 12.92
CA ARG A 187 0.48 0.00 14.02
C ARG A 187 0.55 1.43 14.55
N GLU A 188 1.74 1.99 14.75
CA GLU A 188 1.93 3.39 15.15
C GLU A 188 1.32 4.37 14.13
N LEU A 189 1.50 4.12 12.84
CA LEU A 189 0.89 4.93 11.78
C LEU A 189 -0.64 4.85 11.82
N ASN A 190 -1.19 3.67 12.06
CA ASN A 190 -2.62 3.47 12.20
C ASN A 190 -3.18 4.14 13.45
N ASP A 191 -2.52 4.03 14.60
CA ASP A 191 -2.90 4.71 15.85
C ASP A 191 -2.88 6.24 15.69
N ALA A 192 -2.05 6.75 14.76
CA ALA A 192 -2.06 8.17 14.36
C ALA A 192 -3.20 8.53 13.37
N GLY A 193 -4.11 7.60 13.06
CA GLY A 193 -5.29 7.79 12.21
C GLY A 193 -5.14 7.35 10.76
N GLN A 194 -4.03 6.70 10.38
CA GLN A 194 -3.82 6.18 9.02
C GLN A 194 -4.69 4.95 8.77
N THR A 195 -5.48 4.94 7.71
CA THR A 195 -6.14 3.70 7.27
C THR A 195 -5.13 2.80 6.57
N VAL A 196 -5.04 1.53 6.99
CA VAL A 196 -4.07 0.57 6.46
C VAL A 196 -4.79 -0.65 5.88
N VAL A 197 -4.44 -1.01 4.64
CA VAL A 197 -4.88 -2.26 4.00
C VAL A 197 -3.63 -3.05 3.63
N MET A 198 -3.39 -4.13 4.36
CA MET A 198 -2.22 -4.99 4.15
C MET A 198 -2.65 -6.33 3.58
N VAL A 199 -1.92 -6.82 2.59
CA VAL A 199 -2.04 -8.22 2.16
C VAL A 199 -0.82 -9.00 2.62
N THR A 200 -1.02 -10.20 3.13
CA THR A 200 0.06 -11.07 3.59
C THR A 200 -0.38 -12.54 3.64
N HIS A 201 0.60 -13.43 3.64
CA HIS A 201 0.39 -14.85 3.94
C HIS A 201 0.92 -15.22 5.34
N ASN A 202 1.58 -14.28 6.06
CA ASN A 202 2.08 -14.51 7.41
C ASN A 202 0.99 -14.22 8.45
N PRO A 203 0.53 -15.26 9.23
CA PRO A 203 -0.51 -15.08 10.25
C PRO A 203 -0.11 -14.11 11.38
N GLU A 204 1.17 -13.98 11.70
CA GLU A 204 1.65 -13.08 12.75
C GLU A 204 1.34 -11.62 12.42
N ASN A 205 1.41 -11.23 11.14
CA ASN A 205 1.07 -9.87 10.70
C ASN A 205 -0.40 -9.52 11.00
N GLY A 206 -1.30 -10.50 10.96
CA GLY A 206 -2.71 -10.32 11.28
C GLY A 206 -2.98 -9.88 12.74
N THR A 207 -2.05 -10.17 13.66
CA THR A 207 -2.19 -9.78 15.08
C THR A 207 -2.06 -8.28 15.32
N TYR A 208 -1.50 -7.53 14.37
CA TYR A 208 -1.34 -6.08 14.43
C TYR A 208 -2.56 -5.32 13.88
N SER A 209 -3.45 -6.00 13.14
CA SER A 209 -4.62 -5.39 12.52
C SER A 209 -5.85 -5.46 13.42
N ASP A 210 -6.79 -4.54 13.20
CA ASP A 210 -8.09 -4.53 13.91
C ASP A 210 -8.97 -5.67 13.42
N ARG A 211 -8.82 -6.10 12.15
CA ARG A 211 -9.59 -7.16 11.51
C ARG A 211 -8.78 -7.88 10.43
N THR A 212 -8.96 -9.20 10.37
CA THR A 212 -8.42 -10.05 9.32
C THR A 212 -9.54 -10.52 8.39
N ILE A 213 -9.32 -10.38 7.08
CA ILE A 213 -10.19 -10.90 6.02
C ILE A 213 -9.45 -12.06 5.33
N ASN A 214 -10.07 -13.23 5.28
CA ASN A 214 -9.48 -14.37 4.59
C ASN A 214 -9.95 -14.41 3.13
N LEU A 215 -8.98 -14.47 2.21
CA LEU A 215 -9.23 -14.61 0.78
C LEU A 215 -8.79 -16.01 0.32
N LYS A 216 -9.70 -16.74 -0.27
CA LYS A 216 -9.45 -18.08 -0.82
C LYS A 216 -10.07 -18.19 -2.21
N ASP A 217 -9.28 -18.62 -3.18
CA ASP A 217 -9.73 -18.84 -4.57
C ASP A 217 -10.51 -17.65 -5.17
N GLY A 218 -10.07 -16.41 -4.84
CA GLY A 218 -10.68 -15.18 -5.31
C GLY A 218 -11.97 -14.77 -4.58
N MET A 219 -12.31 -15.39 -3.45
CA MET A 219 -13.49 -15.11 -2.66
C MET A 219 -13.11 -14.83 -1.20
N VAL A 220 -13.92 -14.00 -0.52
CA VAL A 220 -13.87 -13.80 0.95
C VAL A 220 -14.54 -14.99 1.63
N VAL A 221 -13.86 -15.56 2.67
CA VAL A 221 -14.30 -16.73 3.41
C VAL A 221 -14.26 -16.50 4.92
#